data_cc99a571cdb725ca62350d8ade512a94
#
_entry.id   cc99a571cdb725ca62350d8ade512a94
#
_cell.length_a   1.000
_cell.length_b   1.000
_cell.length_c   1.000
_cell.angle_alpha   90.00
_cell.angle_beta   90.00
_cell.angle_gamma   90.00
#
_symmetry.space_group_name_H-M   'P 1'
#
loop_
_entity.id
_entity.type
_entity.pdbx_description
1 polymer ?
#
loop_
_entity_poly.entity_id
_entity_poly.type
_entity_poly.pdbx_seq_one_letter_code
_entity_poly.pdbx_strand_id
1 'polypeptide(L)'
;MCDNTAAGTAIPTEFVNNDRARVTEWRFKNRGDNTGWHRHEYDYVVVPLFDGTLEIETASGKRTVSELKTGIPYFREAGVEHDVINANDFECVFVEIELMK
;
A
#
# COMPACT_ATOMS: atom_id res chain seq x y z
N MET A 1 10.40 -6.12 -3.38
CA MET A 1 9.45 -6.31 -2.28
C MET A 1 9.74 -5.34 -1.16
N CYS A 2 8.71 -4.86 -0.55
CA CYS A 2 8.92 -4.09 0.66
C CYS A 2 9.47 -4.98 1.75
N ASP A 3 10.34 -4.43 2.59
CA ASP A 3 10.79 -5.13 3.78
C ASP A 3 9.66 -5.15 4.78
N ASN A 4 9.08 -6.31 5.00
CA ASN A 4 8.01 -6.45 5.99
C ASN A 4 8.63 -6.78 7.33
N THR A 5 8.66 -5.80 8.22
CA THR A 5 9.13 -6.03 9.57
C THR A 5 8.03 -6.59 10.45
N ALA A 6 6.78 -6.46 10.04
CA ALA A 6 5.63 -7.01 10.75
C ALA A 6 4.55 -7.35 9.74
N ALA A 7 4.03 -8.56 9.82
CA ALA A 7 2.95 -8.98 8.93
C ALA A 7 1.65 -8.32 9.36
N GLY A 8 0.86 -7.90 8.39
CA GLY A 8 -0.47 -7.36 8.61
C GLY A 8 -1.53 -8.35 8.15
N THR A 9 -2.78 -7.88 8.15
CA THR A 9 -3.94 -8.70 7.77
C THR A 9 -4.36 -8.49 6.32
N ALA A 10 -3.87 -7.45 5.66
CA ALA A 10 -4.14 -7.24 4.23
C ALA A 10 -3.48 -8.36 3.42
N ILE A 11 -4.08 -8.66 2.29
CA ILE A 11 -3.67 -9.80 1.46
C ILE A 11 -2.95 -9.29 0.22
N PRO A 12 -1.63 -9.55 0.09
CA PRO A 12 -0.92 -9.20 -1.13
C PRO A 12 -1.01 -10.30 -2.17
N THR A 13 -1.16 -9.92 -3.42
CA THR A 13 -1.09 -10.84 -4.55
C THR A 13 -0.12 -10.26 -5.57
N GLU A 14 0.96 -10.97 -5.84
CA GLU A 14 1.99 -10.48 -6.76
C GLU A 14 1.67 -10.96 -8.17
N PHE A 15 1.51 -10.02 -9.09
CA PHE A 15 1.17 -10.33 -10.49
C PHE A 15 2.37 -10.27 -11.43
N VAL A 16 3.30 -9.37 -11.15
CA VAL A 16 4.48 -9.16 -11.99
C VAL A 16 5.69 -9.04 -11.08
N ASN A 17 6.76 -9.73 -11.44
CA ASN A 17 8.01 -9.60 -10.72
C ASN A 17 9.15 -9.89 -11.67
N ASN A 18 9.83 -8.84 -12.10
CA ASN A 18 10.99 -8.96 -12.96
C ASN A 18 12.02 -7.91 -12.55
N ASP A 19 13.07 -7.75 -13.34
CA ASP A 19 14.15 -6.82 -12.98
C ASP A 19 13.80 -5.36 -13.20
N ARG A 20 12.60 -5.06 -13.68
CA ARG A 20 12.19 -3.67 -13.95
C ARG A 20 11.00 -3.23 -13.12
N ALA A 21 10.10 -4.16 -12.80
CA ALA A 21 8.87 -3.80 -12.10
C ALA A 21 8.36 -4.95 -11.28
N ARG A 22 7.73 -4.60 -10.17
CA ARG A 22 6.98 -5.57 -9.38
C ARG A 22 5.60 -4.99 -9.13
N VAL A 23 4.56 -5.77 -9.47
CA VAL A 23 3.18 -5.32 -9.36
C VAL A 23 2.48 -6.21 -8.35
N THR A 24 1.96 -5.60 -7.31
CA THR A 24 1.28 -6.30 -6.20
C THR A 24 -0.07 -5.68 -5.97
N GLU A 25 -1.10 -6.52 -5.92
CA GLU A 25 -2.43 -6.08 -5.48
C GLU A 25 -2.52 -6.25 -3.97
N TRP A 26 -2.96 -5.20 -3.27
CA TRP A 26 -3.21 -5.24 -1.85
C TRP A 26 -4.71 -5.19 -1.59
N ARG A 27 -5.22 -6.18 -0.88
CA ARG A 27 -6.66 -6.32 -0.59
C ARG A 27 -6.89 -6.26 0.90
N PHE A 28 -7.79 -5.36 1.31
CA PHE A 28 -8.14 -5.13 2.71
C PHE A 28 -9.62 -5.43 2.85
N LYS A 29 -9.95 -6.60 3.38
CA LYS A 29 -11.35 -7.07 3.39
C LYS A 29 -12.19 -6.34 4.42
N ASN A 30 -11.59 -5.97 5.56
CA ASN A 30 -12.34 -5.40 6.67
C ASN A 30 -11.71 -4.09 7.12
N ARG A 31 -12.52 -3.26 7.79
CA ARG A 31 -11.99 -2.07 8.44
C ARG A 31 -10.89 -2.49 9.41
N GLY A 32 -9.79 -1.77 9.41
CA GLY A 32 -8.67 -2.03 10.29
C GLY A 32 -7.66 -3.01 9.74
N ASP A 33 -7.96 -3.72 8.64
CA ASP A 33 -6.95 -4.55 8.00
C ASP A 33 -5.80 -3.68 7.55
N ASN A 34 -4.58 -4.22 7.65
CA ASN A 34 -3.39 -3.42 7.42
C ASN A 34 -2.31 -4.22 6.69
N THR A 35 -1.41 -3.50 6.03
CA THR A 35 -0.29 -4.13 5.32
C THR A 35 0.75 -4.69 6.28
N GLY A 36 0.83 -4.16 7.49
CA GLY A 36 1.96 -4.37 8.37
C GLY A 36 3.00 -3.29 8.16
N TRP A 37 3.84 -3.09 9.15
CA TRP A 37 4.92 -2.10 9.06
C TRP A 37 5.91 -2.54 8.01
N HIS A 38 6.25 -1.65 7.07
CA HIS A 38 7.20 -1.96 6.01
C HIS A 38 7.92 -0.71 5.53
N ARG A 39 9.03 -0.93 4.85
CA ARG A 39 9.82 0.11 4.23
C ARG A 39 9.90 -0.16 2.74
N HIS A 40 9.65 0.89 1.95
CA HIS A 40 9.74 0.81 0.49
C HIS A 40 11.17 1.05 0.04
N GLU A 41 11.75 0.07 -0.65
CA GLU A 41 13.12 0.15 -1.14
C GLU A 41 13.20 0.81 -2.51
N TYR A 42 12.06 0.95 -3.20
CA TYR A 42 12.00 1.50 -4.55
C TYR A 42 10.91 2.54 -4.64
N ASP A 43 11.05 3.42 -5.64
CA ASP A 43 9.93 4.30 -5.99
C ASP A 43 8.75 3.46 -6.46
N TYR A 44 7.55 3.93 -6.24
CA TYR A 44 6.38 3.14 -6.60
C TYR A 44 5.19 4.03 -6.95
N VAL A 45 4.30 3.45 -7.74
CA VAL A 45 3.03 4.07 -8.14
C VAL A 45 1.91 3.24 -7.54
N VAL A 46 0.90 3.91 -7.01
CA VAL A 46 -0.29 3.25 -6.46
C VAL A 46 -1.48 3.59 -7.34
N VAL A 47 -2.20 2.55 -7.76
CA VAL A 47 -3.43 2.72 -8.54
C VAL A 47 -4.59 2.22 -7.71
N PRO A 48 -5.42 3.11 -7.16
CA PRO A 48 -6.57 2.69 -6.37
C PRO A 48 -7.64 2.04 -7.26
N LEU A 49 -8.28 1.00 -6.72
CA LEU A 49 -9.42 0.36 -7.36
C LEU A 49 -10.69 0.58 -6.55
N PHE A 50 -10.70 1.64 -5.73
CA PHE A 50 -11.84 1.98 -4.88
C PHE A 50 -11.82 3.48 -4.61
N ASP A 51 -12.97 4.02 -4.23
CA ASP A 51 -13.08 5.38 -3.69
C ASP A 51 -13.16 5.25 -2.18
N GLY A 52 -12.26 5.89 -1.46
CA GLY A 52 -12.29 5.78 -0.01
C GLY A 52 -11.05 6.34 0.64
N THR A 53 -10.80 5.87 1.87
CA THR A 53 -9.79 6.46 2.75
C THR A 53 -8.86 5.38 3.28
N LEU A 54 -7.57 5.69 3.30
CA LEU A 54 -6.58 4.87 4.01
C LEU A 54 -5.99 5.69 5.13
N GLU A 55 -5.69 5.06 6.25
CA GLU A 55 -4.86 5.63 7.29
C GLU A 55 -3.43 5.17 7.09
N ILE A 56 -2.50 6.09 7.29
CA ILE A 56 -1.08 5.82 7.13
C ILE A 56 -0.41 6.11 8.48
N GLU A 57 0.16 5.09 9.08
CA GLU A 57 0.90 5.26 10.33
C GLU A 57 2.39 5.35 10.02
N THR A 58 3.03 6.40 10.53
CA THR A 58 4.44 6.67 10.28
C THR A 58 5.29 6.26 11.48
N ALA A 59 6.62 6.38 11.35
CA ALA A 59 7.58 5.93 12.36
C ALA A 59 7.39 6.60 13.71
N SER A 60 6.86 7.82 13.74
CA SER A 60 6.62 8.53 14.99
C SER A 60 5.33 8.11 15.69
N GLY A 61 4.60 7.17 15.10
CA GLY A 61 3.27 6.77 15.59
C GLY A 61 2.16 7.70 15.13
N LYS A 62 2.50 8.71 14.37
CA LYS A 62 1.52 9.66 13.85
C LYS A 62 0.74 9.00 12.72
N ARG A 63 -0.57 9.23 12.70
CA ARG A 63 -1.43 8.74 11.62
C ARG A 63 -1.91 9.90 10.78
N THR A 64 -1.86 9.71 9.48
CA THR A 64 -2.41 10.65 8.51
C THR A 64 -3.46 9.94 7.68
N VAL A 65 -4.27 10.70 6.96
CA VAL A 65 -5.37 10.16 6.17
C VAL A 65 -5.09 10.47 4.70
N SER A 66 -5.29 9.48 3.85
CA SER A 66 -5.13 9.63 2.41
C SER A 66 -6.45 9.26 1.75
N GLU A 67 -7.00 10.16 0.94
CA GLU A 67 -8.23 9.89 0.20
C GLU A 67 -7.88 9.41 -1.19
N LEU A 68 -8.48 8.31 -1.61
CA LEU A 68 -8.18 7.67 -2.89
C LEU A 68 -9.41 7.66 -3.77
N LYS A 69 -9.16 7.76 -5.08
CA LYS A 69 -10.21 7.70 -6.10
C LYS A 69 -9.84 6.63 -7.10
N THR A 70 -10.82 5.82 -7.47
CA THR A 70 -10.63 4.74 -8.44
C THR A 70 -9.96 5.26 -9.71
N GLY A 71 -8.88 4.62 -10.09
CA GLY A 71 -8.20 4.91 -11.35
C GLY A 71 -7.33 6.14 -11.35
N ILE A 72 -7.21 6.86 -10.22
CA ILE A 72 -6.35 8.04 -10.13
C ILE A 72 -5.06 7.62 -9.42
N PRO A 73 -3.97 7.38 -10.17
CA PRO A 73 -2.73 6.90 -9.55
C PRO A 73 -1.96 8.02 -8.89
N TYR A 74 -1.07 7.64 -7.97
CA TYR A 74 -0.14 8.60 -7.38
C TYR A 74 1.22 7.93 -7.21
N PHE A 75 2.24 8.76 -7.07
CA PHE A 75 3.65 8.35 -7.02
C PHE A 75 4.19 8.59 -5.60
N ARG A 76 5.02 7.66 -5.14
CA ARG A 76 5.74 7.80 -3.87
C ARG A 76 7.19 7.41 -4.07
N GLU A 77 8.06 8.04 -3.30
CA GLU A 77 9.50 7.81 -3.41
C GLU A 77 9.96 6.69 -2.49
N ALA A 78 11.07 6.07 -2.85
CA ALA A 78 11.74 5.09 -2.01
C ALA A 78 12.08 5.71 -0.65
N GLY A 79 12.15 4.86 0.38
CA GLY A 79 12.50 5.29 1.72
C GLY A 79 11.30 5.49 2.64
N VAL A 80 10.10 5.44 2.10
CA VAL A 80 8.89 5.57 2.92
C VAL A 80 8.78 4.36 3.84
N GLU A 81 8.54 4.62 5.14
CA GLU A 81 8.26 3.58 6.13
C GLU A 81 6.89 3.85 6.72
N HIS A 82 6.02 2.88 6.67
CA HIS A 82 4.66 3.07 7.15
C HIS A 82 3.91 1.75 7.31
N ASP A 83 2.74 1.86 7.93
CA ASP A 83 1.71 0.83 7.92
C ASP A 83 0.49 1.46 7.29
N VAL A 84 -0.13 0.76 6.34
CA VAL A 84 -1.30 1.24 5.61
C VAL A 84 -2.53 0.48 6.10
N ILE A 85 -3.56 1.21 6.48
CA ILE A 85 -4.71 0.65 7.18
C ILE A 85 -6.00 1.05 6.46
N ASN A 86 -6.91 0.08 6.30
CA ASN A 86 -8.23 0.34 5.74
C ASN A 86 -9.09 1.11 6.74
N ALA A 87 -9.45 2.33 6.40
CA ALA A 87 -10.28 3.19 7.23
C ALA A 87 -11.73 3.25 6.76
N ASN A 88 -12.18 2.25 5.99
CA ASN A 88 -13.52 2.20 5.44
C ASN A 88 -14.29 1.01 6.00
N ASP A 89 -15.62 1.07 5.91
CA ASP A 89 -16.49 -0.04 6.33
C ASP A 89 -16.73 -1.03 5.20
N PHE A 90 -15.87 -1.05 4.21
CA PHE A 90 -15.99 -1.93 3.04
C PHE A 90 -14.61 -2.37 2.61
N GLU A 91 -14.58 -3.42 1.78
CA GLU A 91 -13.35 -3.94 1.23
C GLU A 91 -12.72 -2.93 0.28
N CYS A 92 -11.42 -2.74 0.38
CA CYS A 92 -10.72 -1.88 -0.55
C CYS A 92 -9.50 -2.59 -1.12
N VAL A 93 -9.13 -2.17 -2.33
CA VAL A 93 -8.07 -2.80 -3.10
C VAL A 93 -7.30 -1.72 -3.83
N PHE A 94 -5.97 -1.82 -3.83
CA PHE A 94 -5.17 -1.01 -4.74
C PHE A 94 -4.04 -1.85 -5.33
N VAL A 95 -3.50 -1.38 -6.44
CA VAL A 95 -2.36 -2.01 -7.09
C VAL A 95 -1.14 -1.14 -6.87
N GLU A 96 -0.07 -1.76 -6.41
CA GLU A 96 1.20 -1.09 -6.15
C GLU A 96 2.18 -1.54 -7.23
N ILE A 97 2.78 -0.58 -7.94
CA ILE A 97 3.75 -0.84 -9.01
C ILE A 97 5.09 -0.31 -8.55
N GLU A 98 6.01 -1.20 -8.18
CA GLU A 98 7.35 -0.83 -7.74
C GLU A 98 8.27 -0.74 -8.95
N LEU A 99 9.04 0.32 -9.01
CA LEU A 99 9.98 0.58 -10.10
C LEU A 99 11.35 0.07 -9.65
N MET A 100 11.71 -1.12 -10.11
CA MET A 100 12.84 -1.90 -9.62
C MET A 100 14.15 -1.40 -10.20
N LYS A 101 14.50 -0.17 -9.90
CA LYS A 101 15.69 0.30 -10.50
C LYS A 101 16.30 1.47 -9.76
#